data_6cbcaa85cc2c4440fc5a653da23cb250
#
_entry.id   6cbcaa85cc2c4440fc5a653da23cb250
#
_cell.length_a   1.000
_cell.length_b   1.000
_cell.length_c   1.000
_cell.angle_alpha   90.00
_cell.angle_beta   90.00
_cell.angle_gamma   90.00
#
_symmetry.space_group_name_H-M   'P 1'
#
loop_
_entity.id
_entity.type
_entity.pdbx_description
1 polymer ?
#
loop_
_entity_poly.entity_id
_entity_poly.type
_entity_poly.pdbx_seq_one_letter_code
_entity_poly.pdbx_strand_id
1 'polypeptide(L)'
;MLDLQNVNFGYSRHRKILSDVSFSVRAGASVGLVGESGSGKTTLLRLLLGLERPTSGTIRFGDDALDPADGAFMRRYRRAVQPVFQDPYSSLDPRQKVLDIIAEPLQSLRIAGPRKDAVAQALEAVGLPLDAMQRYPHEFSGGQRQRIAIARAIVARPQIILADEAVSALDLSTRIRIVELFKTLSATLTLVFVSHDLGVVASLCEEMVILEKGQVVESGKTRDILTAPQHPYTQRLLASIPRMPA
;
A
#
# COMPACT_ATOMS: atom_id res chain seq x y z
N MET A 1 9.01 6.12 11.37
CA MET A 1 9.53 5.38 10.21
C MET A 1 9.27 6.15 8.92
N LEU A 2 8.03 6.44 8.54
CA LEU A 2 7.71 7.48 7.56
C LEU A 2 7.14 8.69 8.28
N ASP A 3 7.60 9.89 7.92
CA ASP A 3 7.12 11.15 8.50
C ASP A 3 6.88 12.17 7.39
N LEU A 4 5.68 12.75 7.37
CA LEU A 4 5.27 13.76 6.41
C LEU A 4 5.02 15.06 7.18
N GLN A 5 5.65 16.15 6.74
CA GLN A 5 5.54 17.46 7.37
C GLN A 5 5.17 18.53 6.33
N ASN A 6 3.96 19.10 6.47
CA ASN A 6 3.42 20.18 5.65
C ASN A 6 3.55 19.93 4.13
N VAL A 7 3.31 18.67 3.72
CA VAL A 7 3.48 18.23 2.34
C VAL A 7 2.41 18.85 1.44
N ASN A 8 2.87 19.56 0.43
CA ASN A 8 2.04 20.16 -0.60
C ASN A 8 2.44 19.60 -1.97
N PHE A 9 1.45 19.37 -2.83
CA PHE A 9 1.70 18.89 -4.19
C PHE A 9 0.61 19.31 -5.17
N GLY A 10 1.02 19.60 -6.41
CA GLY A 10 0.14 19.84 -7.53
C GLY A 10 0.86 19.58 -8.85
N TYR A 11 0.16 18.98 -9.83
CA TYR A 11 0.71 18.72 -11.16
C TYR A 11 0.92 20.01 -12.00
N SER A 12 0.33 21.12 -11.55
CA SER A 12 0.55 22.45 -12.14
C SER A 12 0.43 23.51 -11.05
N ARG A 13 0.93 24.72 -11.34
CA ARG A 13 0.84 25.87 -10.39
C ARG A 13 -0.59 26.21 -9.96
N HIS A 14 -1.58 25.87 -10.78
CA HIS A 14 -3.00 26.21 -10.54
C HIS A 14 -3.83 25.03 -10.01
N ARG A 15 -3.31 23.82 -9.99
CA ARG A 15 -4.06 22.63 -9.54
C ARG A 15 -3.35 21.96 -8.37
N LYS A 16 -3.61 22.48 -7.17
CA LYS A 16 -3.16 21.88 -5.92
C LYS A 16 -3.99 20.61 -5.66
N ILE A 17 -3.30 19.50 -5.41
CA ILE A 17 -3.89 18.18 -5.13
C ILE A 17 -3.75 17.82 -3.66
N LEU A 18 -2.61 18.14 -3.06
CA LEU A 18 -2.37 17.95 -1.64
C LEU A 18 -2.01 19.28 -1.00
N SER A 19 -2.54 19.53 0.20
CA SER A 19 -2.42 20.78 0.91
C SER A 19 -2.10 20.49 2.37
N ASP A 20 -0.89 20.84 2.80
CA ASP A 20 -0.47 20.79 4.20
C ASP A 20 -0.67 19.42 4.86
N VAL A 21 -0.34 18.35 4.13
CA VAL A 21 -0.50 16.99 4.60
C VAL A 21 0.62 16.66 5.59
N SER A 22 0.23 16.35 6.84
CA SER A 22 1.15 15.98 7.91
C SER A 22 0.62 14.77 8.67
N PHE A 23 1.39 13.71 8.74
CA PHE A 23 1.16 12.52 9.58
C PHE A 23 2.42 11.66 9.62
N SER A 24 2.47 10.73 10.56
CA SER A 24 3.58 9.79 10.68
C SER A 24 3.10 8.34 10.68
N VAL A 25 3.95 7.43 10.18
CA VAL A 25 3.76 5.99 10.22
C VAL A 25 4.90 5.38 11.04
N ARG A 26 4.57 4.79 12.17
CA ARG A 26 5.54 4.13 13.06
C ARG A 26 5.94 2.77 12.50
N ALA A 27 7.13 2.29 12.87
CA ALA A 27 7.55 0.94 12.53
C ALA A 27 6.62 -0.09 13.18
N GLY A 28 6.20 -1.10 12.40
CA GLY A 28 5.28 -2.13 12.84
C GLY A 28 3.81 -1.71 12.90
N ALA A 29 3.47 -0.44 12.63
CA ALA A 29 2.08 -0.01 12.62
C ALA A 29 1.37 -0.42 11.33
N SER A 30 0.06 -0.65 11.44
CA SER A 30 -0.86 -0.75 10.30
C SER A 30 -1.71 0.51 10.23
N VAL A 31 -1.53 1.29 9.16
CA VAL A 31 -2.19 2.60 8.96
C VAL A 31 -3.08 2.55 7.72
N GLY A 32 -4.35 2.85 7.89
CA GLY A 32 -5.30 3.02 6.79
C GLY A 32 -5.36 4.46 6.29
N LEU A 33 -5.13 4.68 5.00
CA LEU A 33 -5.35 5.97 4.35
C LEU A 33 -6.69 5.95 3.63
N VAL A 34 -7.66 6.70 4.13
CA VAL A 34 -9.05 6.63 3.70
C VAL A 34 -9.53 7.97 3.15
N GLY A 35 -10.46 7.91 2.20
CA GLY A 35 -11.12 9.07 1.60
C GLY A 35 -11.82 8.69 0.30
N GLU A 36 -12.72 9.53 -0.18
CA GLU A 36 -13.43 9.33 -1.46
C GLU A 36 -12.49 9.34 -2.66
N SER A 37 -13.01 8.92 -3.82
CA SER A 37 -12.29 9.05 -5.09
C SER A 37 -11.95 10.53 -5.35
N GLY A 38 -10.71 10.79 -5.76
CA GLY A 38 -10.23 12.15 -5.99
C GLY A 38 -9.77 12.90 -4.72
N SER A 39 -9.80 12.32 -3.53
CA SER A 39 -9.31 12.97 -2.31
C SER A 39 -7.79 13.18 -2.26
N GLY A 40 -7.01 12.58 -3.18
CA GLY A 40 -5.55 12.71 -3.25
C GLY A 40 -4.76 11.49 -2.80
N LYS A 41 -5.40 10.38 -2.41
CA LYS A 41 -4.73 9.15 -1.90
C LYS A 41 -3.67 8.59 -2.85
N THR A 42 -4.02 8.38 -4.11
CA THR A 42 -3.08 7.86 -5.13
C THR A 42 -1.92 8.83 -5.37
N THR A 43 -2.17 10.13 -5.33
CA THR A 43 -1.11 11.16 -5.43
C THR A 43 -0.18 11.10 -4.22
N LEU A 44 -0.74 10.97 -3.02
CA LEU A 44 0.05 10.83 -1.80
C LEU A 44 0.88 9.54 -1.84
N LEU A 45 0.30 8.43 -2.31
CA LEU A 45 1.02 7.17 -2.50
C LEU A 45 2.20 7.33 -3.48
N ARG A 46 2.02 8.05 -4.60
CA ARG A 46 3.10 8.32 -5.57
C ARG A 46 4.26 9.11 -4.94
N LEU A 47 3.95 10.07 -4.08
CA LEU A 47 4.96 10.79 -3.29
C LEU A 47 5.69 9.84 -2.33
N LEU A 48 4.95 8.99 -1.60
CA LEU A 48 5.53 7.99 -0.71
C LEU A 48 6.38 6.95 -1.44
N LEU A 49 6.08 6.64 -2.70
CA LEU A 49 6.90 5.76 -3.54
C LEU A 49 8.13 6.47 -4.15
N GLY A 50 8.27 7.78 -3.95
CA GLY A 50 9.32 8.58 -4.57
C GLY A 50 9.20 8.66 -6.09
N LEU A 51 7.98 8.53 -6.62
CA LEU A 51 7.67 8.70 -8.05
C LEU A 51 7.42 10.16 -8.41
N GLU A 52 7.09 10.97 -7.41
CA GLU A 52 6.88 12.41 -7.51
C GLU A 52 7.65 13.10 -6.37
N ARG A 53 7.85 14.42 -6.51
CA ARG A 53 8.44 15.26 -5.46
C ARG A 53 7.40 16.21 -4.92
N PRO A 54 7.32 16.44 -3.60
CA PRO A 54 6.45 17.46 -3.04
C PRO A 54 6.86 18.84 -3.56
N THR A 55 5.87 19.71 -3.79
CA THR A 55 6.11 21.12 -4.17
C THR A 55 6.69 21.91 -3.00
N SER A 56 6.28 21.56 -1.77
CA SER A 56 6.85 22.06 -0.50
C SER A 56 6.54 21.06 0.61
N GLY A 57 7.17 21.24 1.76
CA GLY A 57 7.15 20.29 2.87
C GLY A 57 8.20 19.19 2.69
N THR A 58 8.20 18.21 3.59
CA THR A 58 9.19 17.14 3.60
C THR A 58 8.54 15.79 3.85
N ILE A 59 9.10 14.77 3.22
CA ILE A 59 8.79 13.35 3.52
C ILE A 59 10.11 12.73 3.98
N ARG A 60 10.10 12.03 5.09
CA ARG A 60 11.28 11.38 5.66
C ARG A 60 11.07 9.88 5.81
N PHE A 61 12.14 9.12 5.64
CA PHE A 61 12.21 7.71 5.96
C PHE A 61 13.32 7.50 6.99
N GLY A 62 12.95 7.23 8.23
CA GLY A 62 13.87 7.36 9.37
C GLY A 62 14.34 8.80 9.52
N ASP A 63 15.65 8.97 9.53
CA ASP A 63 16.29 10.29 9.65
C ASP A 63 16.59 10.94 8.29
N ASP A 64 16.45 10.20 7.20
CA ASP A 64 16.76 10.66 5.85
C ASP A 64 15.55 11.32 5.17
N ALA A 65 15.75 12.43 4.47
CA ALA A 65 14.74 13.00 3.60
C ALA A 65 14.55 12.13 2.32
N LEU A 66 13.31 11.92 1.92
CA LEU A 66 12.99 11.23 0.66
C LEU A 66 13.34 12.15 -0.53
N ASP A 67 14.53 11.96 -1.09
CA ASP A 67 14.95 12.64 -2.31
C ASP A 67 15.03 11.68 -3.49
N PRO A 68 14.08 11.76 -4.45
CA PRO A 68 14.11 10.94 -5.66
C PRO A 68 15.33 11.13 -6.58
N ALA A 69 16.16 12.20 -6.37
CA ALA A 69 17.39 12.39 -7.13
C ALA A 69 18.58 11.62 -6.54
N ASP A 70 18.53 11.25 -5.27
CA ASP A 70 19.58 10.44 -4.65
C ASP A 70 19.37 8.95 -5.00
N GLY A 71 20.07 8.50 -6.03
CA GLY A 71 19.95 7.11 -6.51
C GLY A 71 20.44 6.06 -5.51
N ALA A 72 21.38 6.40 -4.61
CA ALA A 72 21.86 5.48 -3.58
C ALA A 72 20.81 5.33 -2.46
N PHE A 73 20.27 6.45 -1.99
CA PHE A 73 19.16 6.47 -1.05
C PHE A 73 17.93 5.76 -1.63
N MET A 74 17.51 6.08 -2.85
CA MET A 74 16.32 5.47 -3.49
C MET A 74 16.44 3.96 -3.67
N ARG A 75 17.64 3.42 -3.87
CA ARG A 75 17.83 1.96 -3.90
C ARG A 75 17.58 1.34 -2.53
N ARG A 76 18.10 1.93 -1.45
CA ARG A 76 17.83 1.48 -0.07
C ARG A 76 16.34 1.62 0.26
N TYR A 77 15.76 2.76 -0.08
CA TYR A 77 14.35 3.06 0.13
C TYR A 77 13.44 2.07 -0.57
N ARG A 78 13.64 1.82 -1.87
CA ARG A 78 12.84 0.86 -2.65
C ARG A 78 13.02 -0.58 -2.19
N ARG A 79 14.15 -0.93 -1.58
CA ARG A 79 14.28 -2.22 -0.92
C ARG A 79 13.45 -2.31 0.35
N ALA A 80 13.37 -1.22 1.11
CA ALA A 80 12.63 -1.16 2.36
C ALA A 80 11.12 -0.94 2.17
N VAL A 81 10.71 -0.29 1.08
CA VAL A 81 9.32 0.09 0.79
C VAL A 81 8.89 -0.50 -0.54
N GLN A 82 7.89 -1.36 -0.51
CA GLN A 82 7.38 -2.05 -1.70
C GLN A 82 5.89 -1.79 -1.91
N PRO A 83 5.44 -1.56 -3.15
CA PRO A 83 4.04 -1.35 -3.46
C PRO A 83 3.30 -2.66 -3.75
N VAL A 84 1.99 -2.67 -3.41
CA VAL A 84 1.00 -3.59 -3.98
C VAL A 84 -0.08 -2.75 -4.64
N PHE A 85 -0.21 -2.82 -5.96
CA PHE A 85 -1.15 -2.00 -6.72
C PHE A 85 -2.55 -2.61 -6.81
N GLN A 86 -3.52 -1.76 -7.12
CA GLN A 86 -4.94 -2.07 -7.20
C GLN A 86 -5.27 -3.16 -8.21
N ASP A 87 -4.71 -3.06 -9.43
CA ASP A 87 -4.99 -3.97 -10.52
C ASP A 87 -3.85 -4.96 -10.75
N PRO A 88 -4.02 -6.22 -10.35
CA PRO A 88 -3.03 -7.25 -10.60
C PRO A 88 -2.89 -7.62 -12.09
N TYR A 89 -3.90 -7.33 -12.92
CA TYR A 89 -3.83 -7.62 -14.36
C TYR A 89 -2.82 -6.73 -15.07
N SER A 90 -2.85 -5.42 -14.79
CA SER A 90 -1.93 -4.46 -15.40
C SER A 90 -0.55 -4.46 -14.74
N SER A 91 -0.45 -4.97 -13.52
CA SER A 91 0.82 -4.97 -12.75
C SER A 91 1.72 -6.17 -13.01
N LEU A 92 1.23 -7.23 -13.66
CA LEU A 92 1.98 -8.45 -13.99
C LEU A 92 2.16 -8.56 -15.51
N ASP A 93 3.39 -8.65 -16.01
CA ASP A 93 3.64 -8.88 -17.45
C ASP A 93 3.13 -10.27 -17.85
N PRO A 94 2.11 -10.38 -18.72
CA PRO A 94 1.50 -11.66 -19.07
C PRO A 94 2.43 -12.57 -19.86
N ARG A 95 3.55 -12.06 -20.37
CA ARG A 95 4.55 -12.80 -21.17
C ARG A 95 5.65 -13.41 -20.30
N GLN A 96 5.70 -13.06 -19.02
CA GLN A 96 6.70 -13.57 -18.08
C GLN A 96 6.12 -14.67 -17.21
N LYS A 97 6.96 -15.63 -16.82
CA LYS A 97 6.59 -16.63 -15.81
C LYS A 97 6.52 -16.00 -14.43
N VAL A 98 5.69 -16.57 -13.55
CA VAL A 98 5.54 -16.13 -12.17
C VAL A 98 6.88 -16.05 -11.43
N LEU A 99 7.81 -17.00 -11.70
CA LEU A 99 9.18 -16.95 -11.17
C LEU A 99 9.87 -15.62 -11.48
N ASP A 100 9.80 -15.18 -12.73
CA ASP A 100 10.49 -13.97 -13.21
C ASP A 100 9.81 -12.70 -12.66
N ILE A 101 8.49 -12.70 -12.63
CA ILE A 101 7.69 -11.60 -12.08
C ILE A 101 7.98 -11.40 -10.59
N ILE A 102 7.94 -12.46 -9.79
CA ILE A 102 8.19 -12.36 -8.34
C ILE A 102 9.66 -11.99 -8.07
N ALA A 103 10.58 -12.50 -8.87
CA ALA A 103 12.02 -12.23 -8.68
C ALA A 103 12.49 -10.89 -9.24
N GLU A 104 11.65 -10.12 -9.94
CA GLU A 104 12.03 -8.84 -10.54
C GLU A 104 12.65 -7.88 -9.50
N PRO A 105 12.08 -7.65 -8.29
CA PRO A 105 12.70 -6.78 -7.29
C PRO A 105 14.08 -7.24 -6.83
N LEU A 106 14.36 -8.54 -6.82
CA LEU A 106 15.70 -9.06 -6.46
C LEU A 106 16.75 -8.64 -7.49
N GLN A 107 16.37 -8.58 -8.76
CA GLN A 107 17.26 -8.18 -9.86
C GLN A 107 17.44 -6.65 -9.89
N SER A 108 16.34 -5.91 -9.94
CA SER A 108 16.36 -4.44 -10.07
C SER A 108 17.03 -3.77 -8.87
N LEU A 109 16.87 -4.32 -7.68
CA LEU A 109 17.47 -3.82 -6.45
C LEU A 109 18.85 -4.45 -6.15
N ARG A 110 19.32 -5.36 -7.02
CA ARG A 110 20.63 -6.08 -6.88
C ARG A 110 20.74 -6.79 -5.54
N ILE A 111 19.69 -7.50 -5.14
CA ILE A 111 19.68 -8.30 -3.90
C ILE A 111 20.34 -9.63 -4.21
N ALA A 112 21.45 -9.93 -3.55
CA ALA A 112 22.17 -11.19 -3.70
C ALA A 112 21.43 -12.36 -3.03
N GLY A 113 21.58 -13.56 -3.57
CA GLY A 113 21.04 -14.79 -2.98
C GLY A 113 20.40 -15.74 -3.97
N PRO A 114 20.00 -16.93 -3.53
CA PRO A 114 19.37 -17.96 -4.37
C PRO A 114 17.94 -17.51 -4.75
N ARG A 115 17.81 -17.04 -5.98
CA ARG A 115 16.57 -16.44 -6.52
C ARG A 115 15.36 -17.37 -6.41
N LYS A 116 15.54 -18.67 -6.74
CA LYS A 116 14.44 -19.64 -6.70
C LYS A 116 13.94 -19.88 -5.28
N ASP A 117 14.84 -19.93 -4.30
CA ASP A 117 14.47 -20.16 -2.91
C ASP A 117 13.73 -18.96 -2.32
N ALA A 118 14.15 -17.73 -2.67
CA ALA A 118 13.44 -16.52 -2.25
C ALA A 118 12.02 -16.48 -2.83
N VAL A 119 11.85 -16.85 -4.11
CA VAL A 119 10.54 -16.93 -4.75
C VAL A 119 9.69 -18.05 -4.13
N ALA A 120 10.29 -19.21 -3.81
CA ALA A 120 9.60 -20.30 -3.12
C ALA A 120 9.01 -19.85 -1.79
N GLN A 121 9.83 -19.18 -0.96
CA GLN A 121 9.41 -18.62 0.32
C GLN A 121 8.28 -17.58 0.16
N ALA A 122 8.39 -16.72 -0.86
CA ALA A 122 7.37 -15.72 -1.12
C ALA A 122 6.04 -16.34 -1.59
N LEU A 123 6.07 -17.39 -2.41
CA LEU A 123 4.87 -18.14 -2.82
C LEU A 123 4.22 -18.85 -1.63
N GLU A 124 5.00 -19.49 -0.79
CA GLU A 124 4.52 -20.15 0.43
C GLU A 124 3.85 -19.15 1.37
N ALA A 125 4.49 -17.99 1.60
CA ALA A 125 3.95 -16.92 2.45
C ALA A 125 2.59 -16.39 1.97
N VAL A 126 2.30 -16.44 0.68
CA VAL A 126 1.00 -16.05 0.13
C VAL A 126 0.06 -17.22 -0.15
N GLY A 127 0.44 -18.45 0.26
CA GLY A 127 -0.38 -19.65 0.10
C GLY A 127 -0.59 -20.08 -1.36
N LEU A 128 0.45 -19.94 -2.19
CA LEU A 128 0.48 -20.45 -3.56
C LEU A 128 1.44 -21.64 -3.66
N PRO A 129 1.11 -22.66 -4.49
CA PRO A 129 1.95 -23.84 -4.65
C PRO A 129 3.22 -23.53 -5.46
N LEU A 130 4.27 -24.31 -5.27
CA LEU A 130 5.59 -24.08 -5.90
C LEU A 130 5.59 -24.24 -7.43
N ASP A 131 4.70 -25.06 -7.98
CA ASP A 131 4.53 -25.24 -9.42
C ASP A 131 4.03 -23.95 -10.12
N ALA A 132 3.43 -23.02 -9.37
CA ALA A 132 3.07 -21.69 -9.84
C ALA A 132 4.25 -20.95 -10.49
N MET A 133 5.50 -21.22 -10.07
CA MET A 133 6.71 -20.59 -10.65
C MET A 133 6.80 -20.75 -12.16
N GLN A 134 6.35 -21.88 -12.70
CA GLN A 134 6.51 -22.22 -14.12
C GLN A 134 5.36 -21.72 -14.99
N ARG A 135 4.30 -21.24 -14.37
CA ARG A 135 3.05 -20.83 -15.02
C ARG A 135 3.07 -19.33 -15.34
N TYR A 136 2.12 -18.92 -16.18
CA TYR A 136 1.96 -17.52 -16.61
C TYR A 136 0.76 -16.87 -15.90
N PRO A 137 0.72 -15.53 -15.75
CA PRO A 137 -0.36 -14.84 -15.06
C PRO A 137 -1.77 -15.16 -15.54
N HIS A 138 -1.96 -15.39 -16.85
CA HIS A 138 -3.26 -15.69 -17.44
C HIS A 138 -3.85 -17.04 -16.99
N GLU A 139 -3.05 -17.93 -16.42
CA GLU A 139 -3.48 -19.24 -15.90
C GLU A 139 -4.03 -19.16 -14.46
N PHE A 140 -4.08 -17.96 -13.85
CA PHE A 140 -4.50 -17.75 -12.48
C PHE A 140 -5.78 -16.92 -12.38
N SER A 141 -6.59 -17.17 -11.34
CA SER A 141 -7.73 -16.32 -10.99
C SER A 141 -7.27 -14.93 -10.52
N GLY A 142 -8.18 -13.96 -10.47
CA GLY A 142 -7.90 -12.61 -9.99
C GLY A 142 -7.27 -12.58 -8.59
N GLY A 143 -7.80 -13.36 -7.66
CA GLY A 143 -7.26 -13.45 -6.30
C GLY A 143 -5.89 -14.14 -6.24
N GLN A 144 -5.63 -15.13 -7.10
CA GLN A 144 -4.30 -15.74 -7.21
C GLN A 144 -3.29 -14.77 -7.80
N ARG A 145 -3.67 -13.96 -8.81
CA ARG A 145 -2.82 -12.88 -9.35
C ARG A 145 -2.51 -11.83 -8.31
N GLN A 146 -3.49 -11.48 -7.47
CA GLN A 146 -3.24 -10.56 -6.35
C GLN A 146 -2.22 -11.15 -5.36
N ARG A 147 -2.29 -12.44 -5.07
CA ARG A 147 -1.28 -13.13 -4.24
C ARG A 147 0.11 -13.12 -4.90
N ILE A 148 0.20 -13.28 -6.24
CA ILE A 148 1.46 -13.15 -6.98
C ILE A 148 2.02 -11.71 -6.86
N ALA A 149 1.17 -10.68 -6.97
CA ALA A 149 1.58 -9.30 -6.79
C ALA A 149 2.07 -9.02 -5.35
N ILE A 150 1.42 -9.59 -4.34
CA ILE A 150 1.88 -9.54 -2.94
C ILE A 150 3.20 -10.29 -2.77
N ALA A 151 3.34 -11.50 -3.34
CA ALA A 151 4.59 -12.28 -3.30
C ALA A 151 5.76 -11.48 -3.90
N ARG A 152 5.53 -10.80 -5.03
CA ARG A 152 6.52 -9.89 -5.63
C ARG A 152 6.93 -8.76 -4.68
N ALA A 153 5.99 -8.17 -3.95
CA ALA A 153 6.30 -7.12 -2.99
C ALA A 153 7.12 -7.64 -1.81
N ILE A 154 6.80 -8.83 -1.26
CA ILE A 154 7.46 -9.36 -0.06
C ILE A 154 8.80 -10.07 -0.33
N VAL A 155 9.11 -10.47 -1.58
CA VAL A 155 10.33 -11.23 -1.93
C VAL A 155 11.61 -10.48 -1.56
N ALA A 156 11.58 -9.14 -1.61
CA ALA A 156 12.69 -8.27 -1.20
C ALA A 156 12.83 -8.13 0.33
N ARG A 157 11.94 -8.76 1.11
CA ARG A 157 11.81 -8.61 2.57
C ARG A 157 11.73 -7.14 2.99
N PRO A 158 10.70 -6.40 2.54
CA PRO A 158 10.57 -4.99 2.84
C PRO A 158 10.25 -4.75 4.32
N GLN A 159 10.46 -3.52 4.76
CA GLN A 159 10.03 -3.02 6.07
C GLN A 159 8.61 -2.45 6.02
N ILE A 160 8.21 -1.94 4.84
CA ILE A 160 6.89 -1.33 4.61
C ILE A 160 6.27 -1.88 3.33
N ILE A 161 4.98 -2.20 3.40
CA ILE A 161 4.13 -2.38 2.22
C ILE A 161 3.20 -1.17 2.10
N LEU A 162 3.17 -0.57 0.90
CA LEU A 162 2.20 0.44 0.49
C LEU A 162 1.17 -0.24 -0.42
N ALA A 163 -0.01 -0.56 0.10
CA ALA A 163 -1.06 -1.24 -0.63
C ALA A 163 -2.11 -0.24 -1.14
N ASP A 164 -2.22 -0.09 -2.47
CA ASP A 164 -3.18 0.80 -3.12
C ASP A 164 -4.42 0.02 -3.55
N GLU A 165 -5.52 0.20 -2.85
CA GLU A 165 -6.82 -0.43 -3.13
C GLU A 165 -6.73 -1.95 -3.48
N ALA A 166 -5.80 -2.64 -2.84
CA ALA A 166 -5.35 -3.99 -3.19
C ALA A 166 -6.43 -5.09 -3.12
N VAL A 167 -7.65 -4.76 -2.70
CA VAL A 167 -8.79 -5.69 -2.59
C VAL A 167 -10.07 -5.21 -3.29
N SER A 168 -10.06 -4.01 -3.89
CA SER A 168 -11.28 -3.36 -4.41
C SER A 168 -11.91 -4.10 -5.59
N ALA A 169 -11.09 -4.72 -6.46
CA ALA A 169 -11.53 -5.44 -7.66
C ALA A 169 -11.84 -6.92 -7.42
N LEU A 170 -11.83 -7.40 -6.16
CA LEU A 170 -12.00 -8.80 -5.82
C LEU A 170 -13.43 -9.09 -5.33
N ASP A 171 -13.93 -10.30 -5.63
CA ASP A 171 -15.15 -10.82 -5.02
C ASP A 171 -15.00 -10.95 -3.49
N LEU A 172 -16.13 -10.99 -2.77
CA LEU A 172 -16.16 -10.96 -1.32
C LEU A 172 -15.32 -12.08 -0.68
N SER A 173 -15.41 -13.30 -1.18
CA SER A 173 -14.72 -14.45 -0.62
C SER A 173 -13.21 -14.35 -0.78
N THR A 174 -12.76 -13.88 -1.92
CA THR A 174 -11.36 -13.63 -2.24
C THR A 174 -10.83 -12.42 -1.45
N ARG A 175 -11.64 -11.36 -1.33
CA ARG A 175 -11.31 -10.18 -0.53
C ARG A 175 -10.98 -10.54 0.91
N ILE A 176 -11.82 -11.34 1.57
CA ILE A 176 -11.58 -11.80 2.94
C ILE A 176 -10.22 -12.51 3.06
N ARG A 177 -9.92 -13.42 2.14
CA ARG A 177 -8.64 -14.16 2.15
C ARG A 177 -7.42 -13.26 1.96
N ILE A 178 -7.52 -12.23 1.13
CA ILE A 178 -6.43 -11.25 0.93
C ILE A 178 -6.27 -10.32 2.14
N VAL A 179 -7.37 -9.93 2.78
CA VAL A 179 -7.33 -9.16 4.03
C VAL A 179 -6.65 -9.96 5.14
N GLU A 180 -6.98 -11.25 5.31
CA GLU A 180 -6.32 -12.11 6.28
C GLU A 180 -4.81 -12.31 5.97
N LEU A 181 -4.45 -12.38 4.68
CA LEU A 181 -3.04 -12.39 4.28
C LEU A 181 -2.33 -11.10 4.71
N PHE A 182 -2.92 -9.92 4.47
CA PHE A 182 -2.34 -8.65 4.92
C PHE A 182 -2.23 -8.56 6.45
N LYS A 183 -3.20 -9.08 7.20
CA LYS A 183 -3.10 -9.17 8.67
C LYS A 183 -1.91 -10.01 9.12
N THR A 184 -1.71 -11.18 8.49
CA THR A 184 -0.56 -12.03 8.77
C THR A 184 0.75 -11.31 8.48
N LEU A 185 0.84 -10.61 7.35
CA LEU A 185 2.03 -9.86 6.97
C LEU A 185 2.28 -8.67 7.90
N SER A 186 1.23 -7.94 8.31
CA SER A 186 1.35 -6.77 9.18
C SER A 186 1.87 -7.09 10.59
N ALA A 187 1.86 -8.36 10.99
CA ALA A 187 2.50 -8.80 12.24
C ALA A 187 4.04 -8.66 12.23
N THR A 188 4.65 -8.59 11.04
CA THR A 188 6.12 -8.57 10.87
C THR A 188 6.64 -7.35 10.10
N LEU A 189 5.76 -6.56 9.50
CA LEU A 189 6.11 -5.39 8.70
C LEU A 189 5.13 -4.24 8.94
N THR A 190 5.51 -3.05 8.55
CA THR A 190 4.64 -1.87 8.55
C THR A 190 3.72 -1.91 7.33
N LEU A 191 2.44 -1.64 7.52
CA LEU A 191 1.46 -1.60 6.44
C LEU A 191 0.84 -0.21 6.32
N VAL A 192 0.88 0.37 5.12
CA VAL A 192 0.04 1.51 4.74
C VAL A 192 -0.97 1.02 3.73
N PHE A 193 -2.24 0.99 4.11
CA PHE A 193 -3.32 0.44 3.30
C PHE A 193 -4.25 1.55 2.83
N VAL A 194 -4.20 1.84 1.54
CA VAL A 194 -5.05 2.85 0.89
C VAL A 194 -6.36 2.21 0.47
N SER A 195 -7.47 2.74 0.92
CA SER A 195 -8.81 2.24 0.55
C SER A 195 -9.88 3.33 0.67
N HIS A 196 -10.95 3.18 -0.08
CA HIS A 196 -12.21 3.89 0.17
C HIS A 196 -13.19 3.04 1.01
N ASP A 197 -12.87 1.76 1.26
CA ASP A 197 -13.69 0.84 2.05
C ASP A 197 -13.25 0.89 3.53
N LEU A 198 -14.01 1.62 4.34
CA LEU A 198 -13.77 1.74 5.78
C LEU A 198 -13.87 0.41 6.52
N GLY A 199 -14.71 -0.52 6.06
CA GLY A 199 -14.84 -1.84 6.68
C GLY A 199 -13.56 -2.67 6.56
N VAL A 200 -12.91 -2.62 5.40
CA VAL A 200 -11.61 -3.26 5.19
C VAL A 200 -10.55 -2.63 6.09
N VAL A 201 -10.46 -1.29 6.11
CA VAL A 201 -9.49 -0.57 6.94
C VAL A 201 -9.72 -0.85 8.42
N ALA A 202 -10.98 -0.85 8.86
CA ALA A 202 -11.36 -1.17 10.24
C ALA A 202 -10.92 -2.57 10.68
N SER A 203 -10.93 -3.53 9.75
CA SER A 203 -10.55 -4.91 10.02
C SER A 203 -9.04 -5.15 10.02
N LEU A 204 -8.26 -4.25 9.38
CA LEU A 204 -6.85 -4.46 9.07
C LEU A 204 -5.90 -3.48 9.77
N CYS A 205 -6.34 -2.23 9.96
CA CYS A 205 -5.46 -1.14 10.38
C CYS A 205 -5.76 -0.68 11.81
N GLU A 206 -4.70 -0.51 12.61
CA GLU A 206 -4.78 0.01 13.98
C GLU A 206 -4.97 1.52 14.02
N GLU A 207 -4.40 2.22 13.04
CA GLU A 207 -4.48 3.67 12.89
C GLU A 207 -5.14 4.02 11.55
N MET A 208 -5.77 5.18 11.49
CA MET A 208 -6.45 5.68 10.32
C MET A 208 -6.12 7.16 10.09
N VAL A 209 -5.93 7.52 8.83
CA VAL A 209 -5.77 8.89 8.34
C VAL A 209 -6.87 9.15 7.31
N ILE A 210 -7.73 10.12 7.58
CA ILE A 210 -8.83 10.50 6.70
C ILE A 210 -8.39 11.68 5.83
N LEU A 211 -8.48 11.49 4.52
CA LEU A 211 -8.11 12.49 3.52
C LEU A 211 -9.35 13.02 2.80
N GLU A 212 -9.61 14.32 2.88
CA GLU A 212 -10.64 15.02 2.11
C GLU A 212 -10.00 16.15 1.30
N LYS A 213 -10.25 16.19 -0.01
CA LYS A 213 -9.79 17.27 -0.93
C LYS A 213 -8.31 17.64 -0.75
N GLY A 214 -7.47 16.64 -0.55
CA GLY A 214 -6.02 16.80 -0.41
C GLY A 214 -5.54 17.24 0.96
N GLN A 215 -6.37 17.21 1.98
CA GLN A 215 -6.01 17.56 3.35
C GLN A 215 -6.31 16.38 4.29
N VAL A 216 -5.45 16.20 5.30
CA VAL A 216 -5.77 15.30 6.42
C VAL A 216 -6.76 16.02 7.33
N VAL A 217 -7.97 15.50 7.40
CA VAL A 217 -9.06 16.10 8.20
C VAL A 217 -9.22 15.44 9.56
N GLU A 218 -8.82 14.17 9.68
CA GLU A 218 -8.84 13.44 10.93
C GLU A 218 -7.79 12.33 10.90
N SER A 219 -7.13 12.07 12.02
CA SER A 219 -6.16 10.97 12.16
C SER A 219 -6.12 10.48 13.61
N GLY A 220 -5.92 9.16 13.79
CA GLY A 220 -5.87 8.56 15.11
C GLY A 220 -6.06 7.06 15.08
N LYS A 221 -6.36 6.48 16.26
CA LYS A 221 -6.69 5.05 16.34
C LYS A 221 -7.98 4.77 15.57
N THR A 222 -7.97 3.72 14.77
CA THR A 222 -9.13 3.31 13.96
C THR A 222 -10.39 3.19 14.81
N ARG A 223 -10.30 2.55 15.99
CA ARG A 223 -11.44 2.40 16.89
C ARG A 223 -12.04 3.74 17.30
N ASP A 224 -11.19 4.72 17.65
CA ASP A 224 -11.65 6.01 18.16
C ASP A 224 -12.38 6.80 17.06
N ILE A 225 -11.82 6.81 15.85
CA ILE A 225 -12.43 7.45 14.67
C ILE A 225 -13.76 6.80 14.32
N LEU A 226 -13.88 5.46 14.40
CA LEU A 226 -15.13 4.76 14.07
C LEU A 226 -16.22 4.96 15.11
N THR A 227 -15.86 5.13 16.39
CA THR A 227 -16.85 5.26 17.48
C THR A 227 -17.23 6.69 17.78
N ALA A 228 -16.32 7.65 17.60
CA ALA A 228 -16.50 9.04 17.93
C ALA A 228 -15.83 10.00 16.92
N PRO A 229 -16.26 9.96 15.64
CA PRO A 229 -15.67 10.81 14.59
C PRO A 229 -15.88 12.28 14.90
N GLN A 230 -14.82 13.08 14.84
CA GLN A 230 -14.86 14.50 15.17
C GLN A 230 -15.15 15.37 13.95
N HIS A 231 -14.59 15.01 12.80
CA HIS A 231 -14.76 15.82 11.59
C HIS A 231 -16.07 15.51 10.85
N PRO A 232 -16.84 16.53 10.39
CA PRO A 232 -18.11 16.31 9.69
C PRO A 232 -18.01 15.42 8.45
N TYR A 233 -16.88 15.47 7.73
CA TYR A 233 -16.64 14.58 6.60
C TYR A 233 -16.52 13.11 7.03
N THR A 234 -15.78 12.83 8.10
CA THR A 234 -15.66 11.47 8.66
C THR A 234 -17.03 10.92 9.08
N GLN A 235 -17.85 11.77 9.70
CA GLN A 235 -19.24 11.42 10.10
C GLN A 235 -20.08 11.03 8.87
N ARG A 236 -20.03 11.83 7.79
CA ARG A 236 -20.72 11.51 6.53
C ARG A 236 -20.20 10.22 5.91
N LEU A 237 -18.88 10.03 5.88
CA LEU A 237 -18.24 8.85 5.32
C LEU A 237 -18.69 7.58 6.06
N LEU A 238 -18.75 7.62 7.39
CA LEU A 238 -19.25 6.52 8.22
C LEU A 238 -20.75 6.29 8.06
N ALA A 239 -21.54 7.35 7.91
CA ALA A 239 -22.98 7.23 7.68
C ALA A 239 -23.32 6.60 6.32
N SER A 240 -22.43 6.67 5.34
CA SER A 240 -22.60 6.05 4.02
C SER A 240 -22.38 4.54 3.99
N ILE A 241 -21.82 3.95 5.06
CA ILE A 241 -21.63 2.50 5.15
C ILE A 241 -23.00 1.84 5.36
N PRO A 242 -23.42 0.90 4.49
CA PRO A 242 -24.66 0.16 4.68
C PRO A 242 -24.62 -0.58 6.02
N ARG A 243 -25.54 -0.24 6.94
CA ARG A 243 -25.74 -1.03 8.15
C ARG A 243 -26.55 -2.26 7.76
N MET A 244 -26.05 -3.44 8.05
CA MET A 244 -26.89 -4.64 7.96
C MET A 244 -28.05 -4.46 8.94
N PRO A 245 -29.28 -4.69 8.52
CA PRO A 245 -30.40 -4.72 9.46
C PRO A 245 -30.12 -5.80 10.50
N ALA A 246 -30.37 -5.44 11.78
CA ALA A 246 -30.22 -6.33 12.91
C ALA A 246 -31.16 -7.54 12.83
#